data_f26047791cbbafd55328a5ec93ce9ec2
#
_entry.id   f26047791cbbafd55328a5ec93ce9ec2
#
_cell.length_a   1.000
_cell.length_b   1.000
_cell.length_c   1.000
_cell.angle_alpha   90.00
_cell.angle_beta   90.00
_cell.angle_gamma   90.00
#
_symmetry.space_group_name_H-M   'P 1'
#
loop_
_entity.id
_entity.type
_entity.pdbx_description
1 polymer ?
#
loop_
_entity_poly.entity_id
_entity_poly.type
_entity_poly.pdbx_seq_one_letter_code
_entity_poly.pdbx_strand_id
1 'polypeptide(L)'
;MEILIEMNEYLHTFNVPVIIIRLLLATLCGGIIGFCRSVKRRGAGFKTHILVCLGAALIMLTGQYIFENVSGGTGDVARMAAQVVSGVGFLGAGTIMVTGHNQIKGLTTAAGLWACSGIGLAVGIGFYSGGIISTLIVFLVYNYMQKIDDIAYEHSRVYDLYVEFESRKYITPFMSAMKEMGFKFLSLELSKSKKNKEEIVNATMSIEISIKSRGIDVQKFIEGLEGVNSVEEI
;
A
#
# COMPACT_ATOMS: atom_id res chain seq x y z
N MET A 1 -17.79 -15.87 -34.88
CA MET A 1 -16.92 -16.72 -34.08
C MET A 1 -15.52 -16.84 -34.71
N GLU A 2 -15.43 -17.08 -36.01
CA GLU A 2 -14.17 -17.19 -36.78
C GLU A 2 -13.30 -15.92 -36.66
N ILE A 3 -13.86 -14.72 -36.84
CA ILE A 3 -13.13 -13.45 -36.72
C ILE A 3 -12.48 -13.28 -35.33
N LEU A 4 -13.17 -13.72 -34.27
CA LEU A 4 -12.63 -13.65 -32.91
C LEU A 4 -11.47 -14.63 -32.69
N ILE A 5 -11.52 -15.79 -33.34
CA ILE A 5 -10.45 -16.80 -33.30
C ILE A 5 -9.23 -16.28 -34.06
N GLU A 6 -9.41 -15.79 -35.29
CA GLU A 6 -8.33 -15.19 -36.07
C GLU A 6 -7.68 -14.00 -35.38
N MET A 7 -8.47 -13.13 -34.77
CA MET A 7 -7.96 -12.00 -34.02
C MET A 7 -7.18 -12.45 -32.78
N ASN A 8 -7.64 -13.47 -32.08
CA ASN A 8 -6.91 -14.03 -30.94
C ASN A 8 -5.58 -14.65 -31.37
N GLU A 9 -5.55 -15.44 -32.46
CA GLU A 9 -4.32 -15.99 -33.02
C GLU A 9 -3.35 -14.88 -33.43
N TYR A 10 -3.83 -13.84 -34.11
CA TYR A 10 -3.03 -12.68 -34.49
C TYR A 10 -2.39 -11.99 -33.28
N LEU A 11 -3.12 -11.78 -32.19
CA LEU A 11 -2.63 -11.15 -30.98
C LEU A 11 -1.56 -11.97 -30.24
N HIS A 12 -1.46 -13.26 -30.53
CA HIS A 12 -0.39 -14.12 -30.00
C HIS A 12 0.86 -14.13 -30.87
N THR A 13 0.82 -13.59 -32.09
CA THR A 13 2.02 -13.48 -32.94
C THR A 13 3.00 -12.44 -32.38
N PHE A 14 4.29 -12.61 -32.71
CA PHE A 14 5.33 -11.66 -32.31
C PHE A 14 5.66 -10.73 -33.48
N ASN A 15 4.89 -9.65 -33.64
CA ASN A 15 5.06 -8.65 -34.67
C ASN A 15 4.95 -7.23 -34.12
N VAL A 16 5.43 -6.23 -34.87
CA VAL A 16 5.48 -4.82 -34.41
C VAL A 16 4.10 -4.29 -33.97
N PRO A 17 3.00 -4.47 -34.69
CA PRO A 17 1.69 -4.00 -34.24
C PRO A 17 1.26 -4.63 -32.91
N VAL A 18 1.50 -5.92 -32.71
CA VAL A 18 1.14 -6.61 -31.47
C VAL A 18 2.02 -6.14 -30.30
N ILE A 19 3.30 -5.89 -30.52
CA ILE A 19 4.18 -5.29 -29.50
C ILE A 19 3.64 -3.93 -29.06
N ILE A 20 3.23 -3.08 -30.01
CA ILE A 20 2.63 -1.77 -29.69
C ILE A 20 1.35 -1.95 -28.87
N ILE A 21 0.46 -2.86 -29.26
CA ILE A 21 -0.79 -3.15 -28.54
C ILE A 21 -0.50 -3.60 -27.10
N ARG A 22 0.45 -4.50 -26.88
CA ARG A 22 0.85 -4.99 -25.55
C ARG A 22 1.39 -3.85 -24.67
N LEU A 23 2.27 -3.02 -25.21
CA LEU A 23 2.85 -1.90 -24.47
C LEU A 23 1.78 -0.83 -24.13
N LEU A 24 0.88 -0.53 -25.07
CA LEU A 24 -0.24 0.40 -24.83
C LEU A 24 -1.20 -0.16 -23.79
N LEU A 25 -1.53 -1.45 -23.87
CA LEU A 25 -2.41 -2.10 -22.89
C LEU A 25 -1.76 -2.10 -21.50
N ALA A 26 -0.47 -2.42 -21.39
CA ALA A 26 0.26 -2.34 -20.12
C ALA A 26 0.25 -0.90 -19.55
N THR A 27 0.45 0.11 -20.41
CA THR A 27 0.34 1.51 -20.04
C THR A 27 -1.05 1.86 -19.51
N LEU A 28 -2.09 1.39 -20.18
CA LEU A 28 -3.48 1.60 -19.78
C LEU A 28 -3.79 0.93 -18.43
N CYS A 29 -3.40 -0.34 -18.26
CA CYS A 29 -3.59 -1.08 -17.01
C CYS A 29 -2.90 -0.39 -15.83
N GLY A 30 -1.62 -0.05 -15.99
CA GLY A 30 -0.86 0.71 -14.99
C GLY A 30 -1.47 2.09 -14.70
N GLY A 31 -1.98 2.75 -15.75
CA GLY A 31 -2.68 4.04 -15.65
C GLY A 31 -3.95 3.96 -14.83
N ILE A 32 -4.80 2.98 -15.08
CA ILE A 32 -6.06 2.77 -14.33
C ILE A 32 -5.78 2.59 -12.83
N ILE A 33 -4.82 1.74 -12.48
CA ILE A 33 -4.43 1.48 -11.09
C ILE A 33 -3.83 2.75 -10.47
N GLY A 34 -2.87 3.37 -11.16
CA GLY A 34 -2.16 4.55 -10.67
C GLY A 34 -3.04 5.79 -10.53
N PHE A 35 -4.07 5.92 -11.36
CA PHE A 35 -5.04 7.02 -11.27
C PHE A 35 -5.78 7.02 -9.94
N CYS A 36 -6.26 5.87 -9.48
CA CYS A 36 -6.92 5.74 -8.18
C CYS A 36 -6.01 6.17 -7.03
N ARG A 37 -4.72 5.88 -7.13
CA ARG A 37 -3.72 6.24 -6.12
C ARG A 37 -3.43 7.74 -6.11
N SER A 38 -3.32 8.35 -7.30
CA SER A 38 -3.07 9.79 -7.45
C SER A 38 -4.22 10.64 -6.91
N VAL A 39 -5.46 10.28 -7.19
CA VAL A 39 -6.64 10.98 -6.68
C VAL A 39 -6.68 10.98 -5.16
N LYS A 40 -6.26 9.89 -4.52
CA LYS A 40 -6.22 9.74 -3.06
C LYS A 40 -4.92 10.27 -2.43
N ARG A 41 -4.05 10.95 -3.18
CA ARG A 41 -2.75 11.49 -2.73
C ARG A 41 -1.88 10.47 -1.99
N ARG A 42 -1.92 9.20 -2.42
CA ARG A 42 -1.09 8.12 -1.85
C ARG A 42 0.28 8.07 -2.55
N GLY A 43 1.31 7.54 -1.89
CA GLY A 43 2.72 7.57 -2.28
C GLY A 43 3.01 7.36 -3.78
N ALA A 44 3.06 6.11 -4.29
CA ALA A 44 3.21 5.87 -5.72
C ALA A 44 1.89 6.14 -6.46
N GLY A 45 1.91 7.09 -7.41
CA GLY A 45 0.76 7.54 -8.17
C GLY A 45 0.74 7.06 -9.64
N PHE A 46 0.08 7.86 -10.49
CA PHE A 46 -0.19 7.55 -11.90
C PHE A 46 1.07 7.18 -12.69
N LYS A 47 2.07 8.05 -12.70
CA LYS A 47 3.31 7.86 -13.46
C LYS A 47 4.07 6.61 -13.03
N THR A 48 4.17 6.37 -11.73
CA THR A 48 4.92 5.25 -11.17
C THR A 48 4.32 3.90 -11.57
N HIS A 49 3.00 3.74 -11.48
CA HIS A 49 2.32 2.52 -11.87
C HIS A 49 2.40 2.25 -13.38
N ILE A 50 2.27 3.30 -14.22
CA ILE A 50 2.48 3.17 -15.67
C ILE A 50 3.88 2.66 -15.95
N LEU A 51 4.92 3.29 -15.39
CA LEU A 51 6.31 2.93 -15.67
C LEU A 51 6.65 1.52 -15.19
N VAL A 52 6.13 1.09 -14.04
CA VAL A 52 6.34 -0.27 -13.52
C VAL A 52 5.66 -1.31 -14.43
N CYS A 53 4.41 -1.08 -14.82
CA CYS A 53 3.68 -1.99 -15.69
C CYS A 53 4.30 -2.08 -17.08
N LEU A 54 4.60 -0.93 -17.67
CA LEU A 54 5.24 -0.82 -18.99
C LEU A 54 6.64 -1.47 -18.99
N GLY A 55 7.46 -1.19 -17.98
CA GLY A 55 8.79 -1.76 -17.83
C GLY A 55 8.75 -3.29 -17.69
N ALA A 56 7.84 -3.82 -16.90
CA ALA A 56 7.63 -5.25 -16.75
C ALA A 56 7.19 -5.92 -18.08
N ALA A 57 6.25 -5.27 -18.80
CA ALA A 57 5.82 -5.76 -20.13
C ALA A 57 6.95 -5.76 -21.14
N LEU A 58 7.77 -4.70 -21.17
CA LEU A 58 8.92 -4.60 -22.06
C LEU A 58 9.97 -5.69 -21.77
N ILE A 59 10.27 -5.96 -20.50
CA ILE A 59 11.22 -7.01 -20.11
C ILE A 59 10.69 -8.37 -20.54
N MET A 60 9.39 -8.64 -20.40
CA MET A 60 8.77 -9.89 -20.82
C MET A 60 8.81 -10.05 -22.34
N LEU A 61 8.51 -8.99 -23.11
CA LEU A 61 8.64 -8.95 -24.55
C LEU A 61 10.08 -9.19 -25.00
N THR A 62 11.06 -8.62 -24.28
CA THR A 62 12.49 -8.84 -24.56
C THR A 62 12.86 -10.31 -24.36
N GLY A 63 12.35 -10.95 -23.29
CA GLY A 63 12.54 -12.39 -23.06
C GLY A 63 11.96 -13.24 -24.17
N GLN A 64 10.76 -12.92 -24.66
CA GLN A 64 10.14 -13.59 -25.79
C GLN A 64 10.96 -13.38 -27.09
N TYR A 65 11.41 -12.16 -27.35
CA TYR A 65 12.26 -11.87 -28.50
C TYR A 65 13.55 -12.70 -28.51
N ILE A 66 14.23 -12.77 -27.37
CA ILE A 66 15.45 -13.58 -27.22
C ILE A 66 15.16 -15.05 -27.49
N PHE A 67 14.09 -15.58 -26.92
CA PHE A 67 13.68 -16.97 -27.09
C PHE A 67 13.43 -17.30 -28.57
N GLU A 68 12.63 -16.48 -29.27
CA GLU A 68 12.23 -16.74 -30.65
C GLU A 68 13.35 -16.47 -31.68
N ASN A 69 14.09 -15.35 -31.51
CA ASN A 69 14.99 -14.85 -32.58
C ASN A 69 16.48 -15.08 -32.32
N VAL A 70 16.87 -15.31 -31.04
CA VAL A 70 18.30 -15.42 -30.69
C VAL A 70 18.63 -16.85 -30.26
N SER A 71 17.78 -17.48 -29.44
CA SER A 71 18.04 -18.80 -28.86
C SER A 71 17.46 -19.96 -29.68
N GLY A 72 16.84 -19.70 -30.84
CA GLY A 72 16.24 -20.72 -31.69
C GLY A 72 15.14 -21.55 -31.01
N GLY A 73 14.34 -20.93 -30.12
CA GLY A 73 13.28 -21.59 -29.36
C GLY A 73 13.77 -22.41 -28.17
N THR A 74 15.02 -22.23 -27.75
CA THR A 74 15.60 -22.92 -26.60
C THR A 74 15.87 -21.89 -25.48
N GLY A 75 15.58 -22.26 -24.24
CA GLY A 75 15.82 -21.37 -23.08
C GLY A 75 14.57 -21.17 -22.21
N ASP A 76 14.76 -20.46 -21.13
CA ASP A 76 13.73 -20.22 -20.15
C ASP A 76 13.26 -18.74 -20.23
N VAL A 77 12.11 -18.53 -20.87
CA VAL A 77 11.46 -17.21 -20.97
C VAL A 77 11.06 -16.68 -19.59
N ALA A 78 10.75 -17.57 -18.64
CA ALA A 78 10.33 -17.18 -17.29
C ALA A 78 11.47 -16.56 -16.46
N ARG A 79 12.73 -16.76 -16.86
CA ARG A 79 13.88 -16.20 -16.13
C ARG A 79 13.84 -14.67 -16.07
N MET A 80 13.48 -14.02 -17.17
CA MET A 80 13.34 -12.56 -17.21
C MET A 80 12.21 -12.08 -16.29
N ALA A 81 11.07 -12.77 -16.29
CA ALA A 81 9.96 -12.48 -15.41
C ALA A 81 10.33 -12.65 -13.93
N ALA A 82 11.04 -13.72 -13.58
CA ALA A 82 11.51 -13.95 -12.20
C ALA A 82 12.38 -12.81 -11.68
N GLN A 83 13.27 -12.26 -12.54
CA GLN A 83 14.09 -11.11 -12.16
C GLN A 83 13.28 -9.84 -11.97
N VAL A 84 12.22 -9.61 -12.75
CA VAL A 84 11.29 -8.48 -12.54
C VAL A 84 10.59 -8.62 -11.20
N VAL A 85 10.04 -9.80 -10.88
CA VAL A 85 9.35 -10.07 -9.61
C VAL A 85 10.26 -9.84 -8.41
N SER A 86 11.52 -10.26 -8.50
CA SER A 86 12.53 -9.99 -7.46
C SER A 86 12.91 -8.51 -7.41
N GLY A 87 13.18 -7.89 -8.55
CA GLY A 87 13.66 -6.50 -8.65
C GLY A 87 12.63 -5.46 -8.21
N VAL A 88 11.34 -5.69 -8.44
CA VAL A 88 10.29 -4.76 -8.01
C VAL A 88 10.18 -4.70 -6.48
N GLY A 89 10.65 -5.72 -5.77
CA GLY A 89 10.75 -5.71 -4.31
C GLY A 89 11.58 -4.54 -3.78
N PHE A 90 12.65 -4.14 -4.49
CA PHE A 90 13.44 -2.96 -4.14
C PHE A 90 12.63 -1.66 -4.24
N LEU A 91 11.84 -1.47 -5.30
CA LEU A 91 10.94 -0.33 -5.43
C LEU A 91 9.87 -0.34 -4.33
N GLY A 92 9.32 -1.52 -4.04
CA GLY A 92 8.36 -1.70 -2.94
C GLY A 92 8.96 -1.29 -1.60
N ALA A 93 10.12 -1.81 -1.25
CA ALA A 93 10.85 -1.45 -0.03
C ALA A 93 11.13 0.05 0.06
N GLY A 94 11.48 0.70 -1.05
CA GLY A 94 11.67 2.15 -1.13
C GLY A 94 10.42 3.00 -0.84
N THR A 95 9.22 2.40 -0.85
CA THR A 95 7.98 3.09 -0.49
C THR A 95 7.56 2.88 0.97
N ILE A 96 8.18 1.93 1.67
CA ILE A 96 7.88 1.62 3.07
C ILE A 96 8.72 2.52 3.96
N MET A 97 8.07 3.25 4.85
CA MET A 97 8.73 4.14 5.79
C MET A 97 8.11 4.01 7.18
N VAL A 98 8.94 4.17 8.20
CA VAL A 98 8.52 4.31 9.58
C VAL A 98 8.38 5.80 9.88
N THR A 99 7.21 6.22 10.34
CA THR A 99 6.94 7.61 10.71
C THR A 99 7.48 7.92 12.11
N GLY A 100 7.52 9.21 12.49
CA GLY A 100 7.93 9.64 13.83
C GLY A 100 7.06 9.08 14.98
N HIS A 101 5.88 8.56 14.66
CA HIS A 101 4.95 7.92 15.62
C HIS A 101 5.03 6.39 15.57
N ASN A 102 6.13 5.83 15.10
CA ASN A 102 6.39 4.38 15.00
C ASN A 102 5.43 3.60 14.09
N GLN A 103 4.66 4.30 13.23
CA GLN A 103 3.77 3.69 12.26
C GLN A 103 4.50 3.31 10.97
N ILE A 104 4.18 2.14 10.44
CA ILE A 104 4.69 1.70 9.14
C ILE A 104 3.71 2.14 8.05
N LYS A 105 4.13 3.06 7.18
CA LYS A 105 3.37 3.52 6.00
C LYS A 105 3.99 2.97 4.71
N GLY A 106 3.16 2.79 3.68
CA GLY A 106 3.64 2.39 2.35
C GLY A 106 3.45 0.91 1.99
N LEU A 107 3.02 0.03 2.92
CA LEU A 107 2.83 -1.41 2.66
C LEU A 107 1.87 -1.68 1.49
N THR A 108 0.69 -1.04 1.48
CA THR A 108 -0.29 -1.15 0.39
C THR A 108 0.27 -0.62 -0.93
N THR A 109 1.11 0.42 -0.88
CA THR A 109 1.77 0.97 -2.06
C THR A 109 2.79 -0.01 -2.64
N ALA A 110 3.60 -0.61 -1.79
CA ALA A 110 4.57 -1.64 -2.17
C ALA A 110 3.89 -2.86 -2.82
N ALA A 111 2.84 -3.39 -2.19
CA ALA A 111 2.05 -4.50 -2.70
C ALA A 111 1.41 -4.16 -4.06
N GLY A 112 0.91 -2.93 -4.23
CA GLY A 112 0.34 -2.48 -5.49
C GLY A 112 1.34 -2.34 -6.63
N LEU A 113 2.55 -1.87 -6.37
CA LEU A 113 3.62 -1.84 -7.37
C LEU A 113 4.02 -3.26 -7.78
N TRP A 114 4.09 -4.18 -6.82
CA TRP A 114 4.37 -5.59 -7.08
C TRP A 114 3.28 -6.23 -7.96
N ALA A 115 2.01 -6.05 -7.62
CA ALA A 115 0.88 -6.53 -8.43
C ALA A 115 0.88 -5.90 -9.84
N CYS A 116 1.17 -4.60 -9.95
CA CYS A 116 1.23 -3.88 -11.21
C CYS A 116 2.35 -4.42 -12.13
N SER A 117 3.49 -4.83 -11.57
CA SER A 117 4.55 -5.48 -12.35
C SER A 117 4.10 -6.83 -12.89
N GLY A 118 3.38 -7.63 -12.08
CA GLY A 118 2.80 -8.92 -12.53
C GLY A 118 1.80 -8.74 -13.67
N ILE A 119 0.96 -7.70 -13.62
CA ILE A 119 0.07 -7.33 -14.71
C ILE A 119 0.84 -7.00 -15.99
N GLY A 120 1.93 -6.23 -15.86
CA GLY A 120 2.81 -5.92 -16.98
C GLY A 120 3.42 -7.16 -17.61
N LEU A 121 3.93 -8.10 -16.81
CA LEU A 121 4.46 -9.38 -17.29
C LEU A 121 3.38 -10.19 -18.03
N ALA A 122 2.16 -10.28 -17.48
CA ALA A 122 1.05 -11.01 -18.09
C ALA A 122 0.69 -10.41 -19.46
N VAL A 123 0.53 -9.10 -19.54
CA VAL A 123 0.25 -8.41 -20.81
C VAL A 123 1.41 -8.56 -21.79
N GLY A 124 2.66 -8.47 -21.31
CA GLY A 124 3.85 -8.59 -22.11
C GLY A 124 3.99 -9.94 -22.81
N ILE A 125 3.64 -11.06 -22.15
CA ILE A 125 3.66 -12.39 -22.76
C ILE A 125 2.42 -12.68 -23.63
N GLY A 126 1.42 -11.79 -23.63
CA GLY A 126 0.16 -12.00 -24.38
C GLY A 126 -0.94 -12.67 -23.56
N PHE A 127 -0.78 -12.82 -22.23
CA PHE A 127 -1.84 -13.29 -21.35
C PHE A 127 -2.81 -12.14 -21.00
N TYR A 128 -3.52 -11.64 -22.03
CA TYR A 128 -4.36 -10.45 -21.94
C TYR A 128 -5.49 -10.57 -20.92
N SER A 129 -6.17 -11.72 -20.91
CA SER A 129 -7.26 -11.98 -19.96
C SER A 129 -6.78 -11.89 -18.52
N GLY A 130 -5.63 -12.49 -18.21
CA GLY A 130 -5.01 -12.40 -16.89
C GLY A 130 -4.66 -10.97 -16.52
N GLY A 131 -4.05 -10.21 -17.42
CA GLY A 131 -3.71 -8.80 -17.19
C GLY A 131 -4.93 -7.91 -16.94
N ILE A 132 -5.97 -8.05 -17.77
CA ILE A 132 -7.21 -7.24 -17.65
C ILE A 132 -7.98 -7.58 -16.38
N ILE A 133 -8.20 -8.88 -16.11
CA ILE A 133 -8.91 -9.32 -14.90
C ILE A 133 -8.17 -8.88 -13.64
N SER A 134 -6.84 -9.05 -13.60
CA SER A 134 -6.05 -8.61 -12.46
C SER A 134 -6.09 -7.10 -12.27
N THR A 135 -6.07 -6.31 -13.36
CA THR A 135 -6.23 -4.86 -13.29
C THR A 135 -7.56 -4.48 -12.67
N LEU A 136 -8.66 -5.13 -13.10
CA LEU A 136 -9.98 -4.89 -12.54
C LEU A 136 -10.04 -5.24 -11.05
N ILE A 137 -9.48 -6.39 -10.66
CA ILE A 137 -9.47 -6.82 -9.24
C ILE A 137 -8.68 -5.83 -8.40
N VAL A 138 -7.46 -5.44 -8.81
CA VAL A 138 -6.64 -4.47 -8.07
C VAL A 138 -7.35 -3.10 -7.98
N PHE A 139 -8.00 -2.66 -9.05
CA PHE A 139 -8.81 -1.45 -9.07
C PHE A 139 -9.95 -1.52 -8.04
N LEU A 140 -10.66 -2.64 -7.97
CA LEU A 140 -11.73 -2.85 -6.99
C LEU A 140 -11.19 -2.87 -5.55
N VAL A 141 -10.09 -3.56 -5.30
CA VAL A 141 -9.43 -3.57 -3.99
C VAL A 141 -9.09 -2.15 -3.53
N TYR A 142 -8.48 -1.34 -4.38
CA TYR A 142 -8.11 0.03 -4.01
C TYR A 142 -9.30 0.98 -3.78
N ASN A 143 -10.45 0.72 -4.39
CA ASN A 143 -11.61 1.59 -4.24
C ASN A 143 -12.56 1.14 -3.13
N TYR A 144 -12.74 -0.16 -2.95
CA TYR A 144 -13.78 -0.69 -2.06
C TYR A 144 -13.24 -1.19 -0.71
N MET A 145 -12.03 -1.78 -0.66
CA MET A 145 -11.50 -2.27 0.62
C MET A 145 -11.29 -1.15 1.62
N GLN A 146 -10.89 0.04 1.16
CA GLN A 146 -10.74 1.18 2.06
C GLN A 146 -12.06 1.57 2.75
N LYS A 147 -13.20 1.48 2.05
CA LYS A 147 -14.51 1.75 2.66
C LYS A 147 -14.87 0.71 3.72
N ILE A 148 -14.45 -0.54 3.51
CA ILE A 148 -14.65 -1.62 4.48
C ILE A 148 -13.76 -1.39 5.70
N ASP A 149 -12.51 -0.97 5.49
CA ASP A 149 -11.58 -0.62 6.57
C ASP A 149 -12.14 0.56 7.38
N ASP A 150 -12.63 1.62 6.72
CA ASP A 150 -13.22 2.80 7.38
C ASP A 150 -14.44 2.39 8.23
N ILE A 151 -15.33 1.55 7.69
CA ILE A 151 -16.50 1.04 8.44
C ILE A 151 -16.06 0.15 9.62
N ALA A 152 -15.06 -0.71 9.41
CA ALA A 152 -14.53 -1.54 10.48
C ALA A 152 -13.87 -0.69 11.57
N TYR A 153 -13.16 0.37 11.18
CA TYR A 153 -12.52 1.32 12.08
C TYR A 153 -13.55 2.12 12.91
N GLU A 154 -14.61 2.65 12.27
CA GLU A 154 -15.71 3.34 12.98
C GLU A 154 -16.44 2.43 14.00
N HIS A 155 -16.45 1.11 13.77
CA HIS A 155 -17.02 0.12 14.69
C HIS A 155 -15.98 -0.43 15.68
N SER A 156 -14.72 -0.14 15.47
CA SER A 156 -13.65 -0.53 16.37
C SER A 156 -13.75 0.29 17.67
N ARG A 157 -13.52 -0.38 18.79
CA ARG A 157 -13.45 0.27 20.11
C ARG A 157 -12.01 0.62 20.48
N VAL A 158 -11.11 0.52 19.51
CA VAL A 158 -9.68 0.73 19.70
C VAL A 158 -9.31 2.06 19.10
N TYR A 159 -8.63 2.87 19.89
CA TYR A 159 -8.06 4.15 19.49
C TYR A 159 -6.56 4.06 19.61
N ASP A 160 -5.85 4.41 18.54
CA ASP A 160 -4.41 4.54 18.53
C ASP A 160 -4.07 6.02 18.74
N LEU A 161 -3.41 6.32 19.86
CA LEU A 161 -3.17 7.67 20.32
C LEU A 161 -1.68 7.94 20.48
N TYR A 162 -1.26 9.11 20.09
CA TYR A 162 0.03 9.69 20.41
C TYR A 162 -0.18 10.84 21.40
N VAL A 163 0.45 10.73 22.57
CA VAL A 163 0.30 11.69 23.66
C VAL A 163 1.65 12.25 24.05
N GLU A 164 1.79 13.56 24.06
CA GLU A 164 2.97 14.26 24.59
C GLU A 164 2.72 14.66 26.04
N PHE A 165 3.62 14.26 26.93
CA PHE A 165 3.59 14.61 28.35
C PHE A 165 4.66 15.65 28.67
N GLU A 166 4.33 16.63 29.52
CA GLU A 166 5.29 17.59 30.06
C GLU A 166 6.44 16.91 30.79
N SER A 167 6.15 15.81 31.52
CA SER A 167 7.14 15.08 32.29
C SER A 167 6.66 13.66 32.58
N ARG A 168 7.59 12.76 32.79
CA ARG A 168 7.35 11.34 33.12
C ARG A 168 6.47 11.14 34.36
N LYS A 169 6.47 12.08 35.30
CA LYS A 169 5.67 12.00 36.53
C LYS A 169 4.15 11.94 36.28
N TYR A 170 3.68 12.48 35.15
CA TYR A 170 2.24 12.52 34.81
C TYR A 170 1.72 11.22 34.18
N ILE A 171 2.59 10.31 33.77
CA ILE A 171 2.17 9.07 33.10
C ILE A 171 1.36 8.17 34.04
N THR A 172 1.79 8.01 35.31
CA THR A 172 1.09 7.15 36.25
C THR A 172 -0.29 7.69 36.64
N PRO A 173 -0.45 9.00 37.00
CA PRO A 173 -1.76 9.61 37.19
C PRO A 173 -2.67 9.50 35.95
N PHE A 174 -2.12 9.75 34.76
CA PHE A 174 -2.82 9.61 33.49
C PHE A 174 -3.37 8.19 33.31
N MET A 175 -2.52 7.16 33.47
CA MET A 175 -2.96 5.75 33.36
C MET A 175 -4.05 5.39 34.37
N SER A 176 -4.01 5.96 35.58
CA SER A 176 -5.02 5.73 36.61
C SER A 176 -6.35 6.36 36.21
N ALA A 177 -6.34 7.63 35.76
CA ALA A 177 -7.53 8.33 35.29
C ALA A 177 -8.19 7.62 34.09
N MET A 178 -7.39 7.15 33.14
CA MET A 178 -7.89 6.37 31.98
C MET A 178 -8.54 5.07 32.41
N LYS A 179 -7.96 4.32 33.38
CA LYS A 179 -8.52 3.09 33.90
C LYS A 179 -9.83 3.32 34.68
N GLU A 180 -9.91 4.38 35.48
CA GLU A 180 -11.14 4.76 36.21
C GLU A 180 -12.29 5.06 35.28
N MET A 181 -12.02 5.67 34.11
CA MET A 181 -12.99 5.91 33.04
C MET A 181 -13.33 4.65 32.24
N GLY A 182 -12.69 3.51 32.54
CA GLY A 182 -12.98 2.23 31.90
C GLY A 182 -12.25 2.00 30.59
N PHE A 183 -11.18 2.75 30.31
CA PHE A 183 -10.32 2.48 29.16
C PHE A 183 -9.34 1.35 29.50
N LYS A 184 -9.14 0.45 28.54
CA LYS A 184 -8.20 -0.65 28.65
C LYS A 184 -7.02 -0.41 27.73
N PHE A 185 -5.82 -0.39 28.28
CA PHE A 185 -4.59 -0.29 27.48
C PHE A 185 -4.29 -1.64 26.84
N LEU A 186 -4.15 -1.65 25.51
CA LEU A 186 -3.74 -2.80 24.71
C LEU A 186 -2.22 -2.76 24.48
N SER A 187 -1.68 -1.58 24.18
CA SER A 187 -0.26 -1.34 24.05
C SER A 187 0.10 0.00 24.63
N LEU A 188 1.36 0.16 25.08
CA LEU A 188 1.93 1.42 25.53
C LEU A 188 3.42 1.40 25.25
N GLU A 189 3.87 2.29 24.36
CA GLU A 189 5.27 2.50 24.06
C GLU A 189 5.68 3.92 24.47
N LEU A 190 6.73 4.03 25.27
CA LEU A 190 7.26 5.31 25.73
C LEU A 190 8.52 5.65 24.93
N SER A 191 8.53 6.83 24.31
CA SER A 191 9.70 7.38 23.63
C SER A 191 10.13 8.69 24.30
N LYS A 192 11.44 8.89 24.39
CA LYS A 192 12.00 10.14 24.91
C LYS A 192 12.34 11.07 23.76
N SER A 193 11.81 12.27 23.80
CA SER A 193 12.19 13.34 22.88
C SER A 193 12.84 14.48 23.67
N LYS A 194 13.89 15.10 23.10
CA LYS A 194 14.47 16.31 23.64
C LYS A 194 14.00 17.50 22.80
N LYS A 195 13.12 18.33 23.34
CA LYS A 195 12.72 19.59 22.74
C LYS A 195 13.13 20.72 23.70
N ASN A 196 13.96 21.65 23.24
CA ASN A 196 14.39 22.85 24.00
C ASN A 196 15.01 22.59 25.40
N LYS A 197 15.86 21.56 25.56
CA LYS A 197 16.49 21.15 26.83
C LYS A 197 15.56 20.54 27.90
N GLU A 198 14.26 20.40 27.63
CA GLU A 198 13.33 19.70 28.52
C GLU A 198 13.13 18.25 28.04
N GLU A 199 13.12 17.30 28.99
CA GLU A 199 12.80 15.90 28.69
C GLU A 199 11.29 15.76 28.52
N ILE A 200 10.80 15.88 27.28
CA ILE A 200 9.42 15.56 26.93
C ILE A 200 9.32 14.05 26.75
N VAL A 201 8.30 13.46 27.33
CA VAL A 201 8.03 12.03 27.17
C VAL A 201 6.81 11.87 26.27
N ASN A 202 7.01 11.17 25.17
CA ASN A 202 5.96 10.83 24.24
C ASN A 202 5.50 9.40 24.49
N ALA A 203 4.20 9.17 24.46
CA ALA A 203 3.60 7.84 24.56
C ALA A 203 2.77 7.56 23.32
N THR A 204 3.08 6.46 22.65
CA THR A 204 2.20 5.85 21.65
C THR A 204 1.43 4.73 22.34
N MET A 205 0.12 4.77 22.29
CA MET A 205 -0.72 3.81 22.98
C MET A 205 -1.94 3.41 22.18
N SER A 206 -2.33 2.14 22.30
CA SER A 206 -3.62 1.66 21.82
C SER A 206 -4.53 1.44 23.03
N ILE A 207 -5.70 2.05 23.01
CA ILE A 207 -6.70 1.92 24.08
C ILE A 207 -8.00 1.34 23.52
N GLU A 208 -8.61 0.45 24.29
CA GLU A 208 -9.95 -0.09 24.04
C GLU A 208 -10.98 0.61 24.92
N ILE A 209 -12.05 1.15 24.31
CA ILE A 209 -13.12 1.82 25.01
C ILE A 209 -14.15 0.81 25.52
N SER A 210 -14.48 0.87 26.82
CA SER A 210 -15.58 0.10 27.40
C SER A 210 -16.95 0.63 26.92
N ILE A 211 -17.96 -0.25 26.95
CA ILE A 211 -19.36 0.09 26.63
C ILE A 211 -19.87 1.24 27.51
N LYS A 212 -19.35 1.40 28.73
CA LYS A 212 -19.73 2.46 29.67
C LYS A 212 -19.25 3.86 29.27
N SER A 213 -18.21 3.95 28.45
CA SER A 213 -17.58 5.21 28.02
C SER A 213 -17.98 5.59 26.58
N ARG A 214 -19.04 4.98 26.05
CA ARG A 214 -19.58 5.28 24.73
C ARG A 214 -20.14 6.70 24.68
N GLY A 215 -19.60 7.54 23.78
CA GLY A 215 -20.02 8.93 23.61
C GLY A 215 -19.11 9.97 24.26
N ILE A 216 -18.04 9.55 24.91
CA ILE A 216 -16.99 10.45 25.38
C ILE A 216 -16.10 10.79 24.19
N ASP A 217 -15.88 12.07 23.96
CA ASP A 217 -14.83 12.55 23.06
C ASP A 217 -13.48 12.28 23.76
N VAL A 218 -12.86 11.16 23.35
CA VAL A 218 -11.62 10.64 23.97
C VAL A 218 -10.52 11.67 23.92
N GLN A 219 -10.41 12.38 22.79
CA GLN A 219 -9.35 13.36 22.57
C GLN A 219 -9.52 14.52 23.56
N LYS A 220 -10.72 15.10 23.66
CA LYS A 220 -11.00 16.18 24.62
C LYS A 220 -10.84 15.76 26.08
N PHE A 221 -11.21 14.51 26.39
CA PHE A 221 -11.00 14.01 27.74
C PHE A 221 -9.51 13.95 28.09
N ILE A 222 -8.68 13.43 27.17
CA ILE A 222 -7.24 13.31 27.39
C ILE A 222 -6.56 14.68 27.43
N GLU A 223 -6.95 15.61 26.55
CA GLU A 223 -6.45 17.00 26.57
C GLU A 223 -6.72 17.72 27.90
N GLY A 224 -7.78 17.34 28.60
CA GLY A 224 -8.11 17.89 29.91
C GLY A 224 -7.35 17.31 31.10
N LEU A 225 -6.52 16.28 30.88
CA LEU A 225 -5.74 15.66 31.95
C LEU A 225 -4.45 16.44 32.25
N GLU A 226 -4.10 16.53 33.53
CA GLU A 226 -2.92 17.25 33.99
C GLU A 226 -1.63 16.68 33.41
N GLY A 227 -0.78 17.56 32.86
CA GLY A 227 0.52 17.19 32.31
C GLY A 227 0.51 16.62 30.90
N VAL A 228 -0.64 16.69 30.19
CA VAL A 228 -0.74 16.39 28.77
C VAL A 228 -0.55 17.70 27.97
N ASN A 229 0.42 17.72 27.07
CA ASN A 229 0.69 18.84 26.18
C ASN A 229 -0.13 18.78 24.89
N SER A 230 -0.22 17.60 24.31
CA SER A 230 -0.99 17.34 23.09
C SER A 230 -1.38 15.89 22.99
N VAL A 231 -2.50 15.63 22.31
CA VAL A 231 -2.94 14.29 21.92
C VAL A 231 -3.33 14.30 20.45
N GLU A 232 -2.91 13.29 19.73
CA GLU A 232 -3.24 13.06 18.32
C GLU A 232 -3.68 11.61 18.14
N GLU A 233 -4.75 11.40 17.39
CA GLU A 233 -5.15 10.08 16.90
C GLU A 233 -4.31 9.74 15.66
N ILE A 234 -3.73 8.53 15.62
CA ILE A 234 -2.71 8.13 14.63
C ILE A 234 -3.14 6.93 13.80
#